data_608381f0cdbb17aed76e22fd6a637ba9
#
_entry.id   608381f0cdbb17aed76e22fd6a637ba9
#
_cell.length_a   1.000
_cell.length_b   1.000
_cell.length_c   1.000
_cell.angle_alpha   90.00
_cell.angle_beta   90.00
_cell.angle_gamma   90.00
#
_symmetry.space_group_name_H-M   'P 1'
#
loop_
_entity.id
_entity.type
_entity.pdbx_description
1 polymer ?
#
loop_
_entity_poly.entity_id
_entity_poly.type
_entity_poly.pdbx_seq_one_letter_code
_entity_poly.pdbx_strand_id
1 'polypeptide(L)'
;SKEQLEKEEQVTDNKEETKKEEQSKKEESSKNDNKTNNDKNNSNQNNNVNKNNNTNNKENNNESNGQNGGTTKPKPEENKPNPPKEPEPIPEPKPEPKTQAEINDEYRKKLENKYLVKIVYKDENGNYLIGGSINTEKLYDDNEINKYLKEVESTLKKYPNGFFKEMKDNNVSLRIYIVNKIDGGHSGMTDGRNQSNITVTIGTAGTNLFEYTLHHELMHYIDIYMRQKDPTLNLAEIMKSYNPEGFSYGSNDSTYDYNFSNPNDAYFLSYYSRQSYLEDRAVLFSDMMTRTTKRPYYNDGTPINKKAKLINDQLHKYYNCVSKSAKEHWERFI
;
A
#
# COMPACT_ATOMS: atom_id res chain seq x y z
N SER A 1 9.56 -11.76 28.32
CA SER A 1 8.40 -12.10 29.17
C SER A 1 7.19 -11.31 28.67
N LYS A 2 5.97 -11.71 29.06
CA LYS A 2 4.72 -11.06 28.66
C LYS A 2 4.73 -9.55 29.00
N GLU A 3 5.34 -9.19 30.10
CA GLU A 3 5.51 -7.81 30.57
C GLU A 3 6.50 -6.96 29.74
N GLN A 4 7.48 -7.61 29.08
CA GLN A 4 8.38 -6.93 28.12
C GLN A 4 7.71 -6.66 26.79
N LEU A 5 6.87 -7.59 26.30
CA LEU A 5 6.09 -7.41 25.09
C LEU A 5 5.05 -6.29 25.27
N GLU A 6 4.38 -6.22 26.42
CA GLU A 6 3.43 -5.14 26.76
C GLU A 6 4.11 -3.76 26.86
N LYS A 7 5.37 -3.70 27.34
CA LYS A 7 6.15 -2.45 27.38
C LYS A 7 6.68 -2.03 26.01
N GLU A 8 7.06 -2.96 25.15
CA GLU A 8 7.50 -2.68 23.78
C GLU A 8 6.32 -2.23 22.91
N GLU A 9 5.13 -2.81 23.09
CA GLU A 9 3.91 -2.38 22.40
C GLU A 9 3.41 -1.01 22.90
N GLN A 10 3.49 -0.70 24.22
CA GLN A 10 3.20 0.62 24.76
C GLN A 10 4.12 1.71 24.21
N VAL A 11 5.40 1.38 23.98
CA VAL A 11 6.38 2.32 23.38
C VAL A 11 6.08 2.57 21.91
N THR A 12 5.52 1.60 21.18
CA THR A 12 5.12 1.76 19.79
C THR A 12 3.83 2.57 19.65
N ASP A 13 2.81 2.28 20.46
CA ASP A 13 1.55 3.03 20.45
C ASP A 13 1.78 4.51 20.89
N ASN A 14 2.59 4.74 21.93
CA ASN A 14 2.95 6.10 22.37
C ASN A 14 3.82 6.86 21.34
N LYS A 15 4.67 6.17 20.57
CA LYS A 15 5.45 6.81 19.49
C LYS A 15 4.59 7.18 18.28
N GLU A 16 3.54 6.44 18.00
CA GLU A 16 2.59 6.77 16.93
C GLU A 16 1.69 7.94 17.33
N GLU A 17 1.20 7.98 18.58
CA GLU A 17 0.44 9.12 19.09
C GLU A 17 1.27 10.39 19.16
N THR A 18 2.51 10.31 19.66
CA THR A 18 3.42 11.47 19.74
C THR A 18 3.77 12.02 18.35
N LYS A 19 3.95 11.16 17.34
CA LYS A 19 4.18 11.61 15.96
C LYS A 19 2.96 12.28 15.33
N LYS A 20 1.75 11.81 15.65
CA LYS A 20 0.49 12.42 15.19
C LYS A 20 0.24 13.76 15.86
N GLU A 21 0.56 13.91 17.15
CA GLU A 21 0.50 15.17 17.88
C GLU A 21 1.57 16.19 17.41
N GLU A 22 2.78 15.74 17.11
CA GLU A 22 3.81 16.61 16.53
C GLU A 22 3.48 17.06 15.12
N GLN A 23 2.81 16.22 14.34
CA GLN A 23 2.37 16.56 12.98
C GLN A 23 1.23 17.58 13.02
N SER A 24 0.25 17.43 13.91
CA SER A 24 -0.83 18.41 14.09
C SER A 24 -0.32 19.74 14.64
N LYS A 25 0.67 19.75 15.56
CA LYS A 25 1.32 20.96 16.09
C LYS A 25 2.19 21.66 15.03
N LYS A 26 2.80 20.92 14.09
CA LYS A 26 3.53 21.52 12.96
C LYS A 26 2.59 22.18 11.96
N GLU A 27 1.40 21.66 11.75
CA GLU A 27 0.38 22.25 10.88
C GLU A 27 -0.23 23.54 11.48
N GLU A 28 -0.37 23.63 12.81
CA GLU A 28 -0.80 24.86 13.49
C GLU A 28 0.29 25.95 13.47
N SER A 29 1.56 25.58 13.59
CA SER A 29 2.66 26.56 13.56
C SER A 29 2.94 27.11 12.17
N SER A 30 2.66 26.36 11.10
CA SER A 30 2.85 26.83 9.73
C SER A 30 1.77 27.81 9.24
N LYS A 31 0.66 27.96 9.95
CA LYS A 31 -0.40 28.91 9.62
C LYS A 31 -0.16 30.33 10.19
N ASN A 32 0.79 30.48 11.10
CA ASN A 32 1.06 31.76 11.77
C ASN A 32 2.26 32.56 11.24
N ASP A 33 3.08 32.00 10.34
CA ASP A 33 4.33 32.67 9.89
C ASP A 33 4.26 33.31 8.49
N ASN A 34 3.08 33.63 7.97
CA ASN A 34 2.92 34.36 6.71
C ASN A 34 2.43 35.78 6.92
N LYS A 35 3.17 36.57 7.75
CA LYS A 35 3.09 38.06 7.68
C LYS A 35 4.42 38.67 8.11
N THR A 36 4.99 39.43 7.18
CA THR A 36 6.14 40.35 7.25
C THR A 36 7.49 39.80 6.78
N ASN A 37 7.91 40.25 5.71
CA ASN A 37 8.98 41.15 5.30
C ASN A 37 9.59 40.82 3.95
N ASN A 38 9.27 41.68 3.01
CA ASN A 38 10.09 42.06 1.89
C ASN A 38 11.39 42.72 2.42
N ASP A 39 12.52 42.38 1.88
CA ASP A 39 13.47 43.27 1.23
C ASP A 39 14.91 42.77 1.18
N LYS A 40 15.43 42.87 -0.02
CA LYS A 40 16.81 43.22 -0.42
C LYS A 40 17.94 42.17 -0.46
N ASN A 41 18.26 41.97 -1.72
CA ASN A 41 19.60 42.15 -2.34
C ASN A 41 20.75 41.18 -2.10
N ASN A 42 21.07 40.57 -3.19
CA ASN A 42 22.25 40.82 -4.07
C ASN A 42 23.52 39.98 -3.86
N SER A 43 23.86 39.45 -4.98
CA SER A 43 25.21 39.31 -5.58
C SER A 43 26.22 38.28 -5.13
N ASN A 44 26.65 37.71 -6.18
CA ASN A 44 28.01 37.28 -6.58
C ASN A 44 28.47 35.83 -6.30
N GLN A 45 28.56 35.15 -7.43
CA GLN A 45 29.78 34.93 -8.27
C GLN A 45 30.87 34.12 -7.55
N ASN A 46 31.31 33.07 -8.02
CA ASN A 46 32.21 32.80 -9.12
C ASN A 46 32.89 31.41 -8.96
N ASN A 47 32.97 30.74 -10.10
CA ASN A 47 34.18 30.15 -10.68
C ASN A 47 34.98 29.12 -9.83
N ASN A 48 35.43 28.03 -10.31
CA ASN A 48 36.19 27.71 -11.55
C ASN A 48 36.54 26.23 -11.50
N VAL A 49 36.30 25.50 -12.53
CA VAL A 49 37.30 25.06 -13.55
C VAL A 49 38.47 24.19 -13.07
N ASN A 50 38.52 23.03 -13.59
CA ASN A 50 39.53 22.41 -14.46
C ASN A 50 39.95 21.02 -14.02
N LYS A 51 39.83 20.16 -14.94
CA LYS A 51 40.74 19.64 -16.00
C LYS A 51 41.61 18.46 -15.60
N ASN A 52 41.40 17.46 -16.43
CA ASN A 52 42.39 16.74 -17.26
C ASN A 52 43.48 15.92 -16.55
N ASN A 53 43.74 14.77 -16.95
CA ASN A 53 44.35 14.15 -18.12
C ASN A 53 44.72 12.73 -17.73
N ASN A 54 44.39 11.75 -18.51
CA ASN A 54 45.07 11.23 -19.70
C ASN A 54 46.46 10.61 -19.44
N THR A 55 46.63 9.46 -19.90
CA THR A 55 47.62 8.82 -20.74
C THR A 55 48.12 7.47 -20.23
N ASN A 56 47.82 6.46 -21.01
CA ASN A 56 48.70 5.76 -21.98
C ASN A 56 49.93 5.01 -21.44
N ASN A 57 50.02 3.85 -21.87
CA ASN A 57 51.05 3.14 -22.64
C ASN A 57 51.50 1.84 -22.00
N LYS A 58 51.35 0.85 -22.81
CA LYS A 58 52.25 0.22 -23.81
C LYS A 58 53.14 -0.91 -23.26
N GLU A 59 52.94 -2.03 -23.96
CA GLU A 59 53.95 -2.91 -24.56
C GLU A 59 55.11 -3.43 -23.71
N ASN A 60 55.36 -4.72 -23.74
CA ASN A 60 56.28 -5.42 -24.63
C ASN A 60 56.50 -6.87 -24.20
N ASN A 61 56.40 -7.79 -25.17
CA ASN A 61 57.40 -8.69 -25.77
C ASN A 61 58.47 -9.35 -24.86
N ASN A 62 58.59 -10.64 -24.98
CA ASN A 62 59.67 -11.38 -25.71
C ASN A 62 59.66 -12.86 -25.32
N GLU A 63 59.49 -13.74 -26.28
CA GLU A 63 60.49 -14.58 -26.92
C GLU A 63 61.41 -15.40 -25.96
N SER A 64 61.48 -16.68 -26.06
CA SER A 64 62.29 -17.43 -27.03
C SER A 64 62.47 -18.92 -26.70
N ASN A 65 62.43 -19.70 -27.74
CA ASN A 65 63.41 -20.74 -28.17
C ASN A 65 63.65 -22.04 -27.41
N GLY A 66 63.65 -23.07 -28.27
CA GLY A 66 64.58 -24.20 -28.21
C GLY A 66 63.97 -25.55 -28.60
N GLN A 67 63.88 -25.91 -29.84
CA GLN A 67 64.74 -26.88 -30.64
C GLN A 67 64.80 -28.33 -30.11
N ASN A 68 64.31 -29.28 -30.84
CA ASN A 68 64.96 -30.16 -31.84
C ASN A 68 64.37 -31.57 -31.80
N GLY A 69 64.19 -32.14 -32.99
CA GLY A 69 64.68 -33.43 -33.33
C GLY A 69 63.73 -34.49 -33.89
N GLY A 70 63.85 -34.75 -35.20
CA GLY A 70 63.87 -36.12 -35.71
C GLY A 70 62.69 -36.62 -36.57
N THR A 71 62.79 -36.41 -37.85
CA THR A 71 62.54 -37.33 -38.98
C THR A 71 61.61 -38.51 -38.82
N THR A 72 60.59 -38.58 -39.67
CA THR A 72 60.46 -39.54 -40.80
C THR A 72 59.19 -39.25 -41.59
N LYS A 73 59.33 -39.15 -42.92
CA LYS A 73 58.19 -39.08 -43.88
C LYS A 73 57.59 -40.46 -44.10
N PRO A 74 56.34 -40.54 -44.29
CA PRO A 74 55.74 -41.34 -45.37
C PRO A 74 54.83 -40.50 -46.28
N LYS A 75 54.73 -40.97 -47.46
CA LYS A 75 54.13 -40.71 -48.72
C LYS A 75 52.73 -40.06 -48.67
N PRO A 76 52.36 -39.18 -49.68
CA PRO A 76 51.07 -38.51 -49.70
C PRO A 76 49.93 -39.43 -50.17
N GLU A 77 48.89 -39.56 -49.38
CA GLU A 77 47.59 -40.03 -49.78
C GLU A 77 46.77 -38.87 -50.35
N GLU A 78 46.11 -39.12 -51.48
CA GLU A 78 45.23 -38.19 -52.17
C GLU A 78 44.10 -37.73 -51.24
N ASN A 79 44.08 -36.46 -50.94
CA ASN A 79 42.96 -35.76 -50.25
C ASN A 79 41.80 -35.64 -51.25
N LYS A 80 40.76 -36.44 -51.05
CA LYS A 80 39.39 -36.12 -51.52
C LYS A 80 38.88 -34.89 -50.75
N PRO A 81 38.34 -33.84 -51.41
CA PRO A 81 37.78 -32.71 -50.72
C PRO A 81 36.57 -33.15 -49.89
N ASN A 82 36.60 -32.89 -48.61
CA ASN A 82 35.45 -33.05 -47.71
C ASN A 82 34.32 -32.14 -48.23
N PRO A 83 33.07 -32.63 -48.26
CA PRO A 83 31.91 -31.77 -48.55
C PRO A 83 31.85 -30.59 -47.63
N PRO A 84 31.39 -29.41 -48.07
CA PRO A 84 31.25 -28.24 -47.23
C PRO A 84 30.43 -28.58 -45.98
N LYS A 85 30.97 -28.32 -44.80
CA LYS A 85 30.20 -28.39 -43.57
C LYS A 85 29.04 -27.43 -43.69
N GLU A 86 27.83 -27.97 -43.51
CA GLU A 86 26.63 -27.19 -43.38
C GLU A 86 26.82 -26.19 -42.22
N PRO A 87 26.50 -24.89 -42.45
CA PRO A 87 26.69 -23.90 -41.39
C PRO A 87 25.89 -24.30 -40.16
N GLU A 88 26.55 -24.38 -39.00
CA GLU A 88 25.88 -24.62 -37.72
C GLU A 88 24.79 -23.57 -37.51
N PRO A 89 23.58 -23.95 -37.05
CA PRO A 89 22.51 -22.99 -36.79
C PRO A 89 22.98 -21.95 -35.80
N ILE A 90 22.84 -20.67 -36.15
CA ILE A 90 23.14 -19.54 -35.29
C ILE A 90 22.30 -19.73 -34.03
N PRO A 91 22.89 -19.78 -32.81
CA PRO A 91 22.12 -19.92 -31.59
C PRO A 91 21.11 -18.78 -31.47
N GLU A 92 19.86 -19.11 -31.23
CA GLU A 92 18.83 -18.10 -30.96
C GLU A 92 19.28 -17.18 -29.83
N PRO A 93 19.14 -15.85 -29.98
CA PRO A 93 19.53 -14.92 -28.92
C PRO A 93 18.75 -15.26 -27.64
N LYS A 94 19.47 -15.43 -26.55
CA LYS A 94 18.85 -15.58 -25.22
C LYS A 94 17.95 -14.38 -24.97
N PRO A 95 16.69 -14.60 -24.50
CA PRO A 95 15.82 -13.50 -24.15
C PRO A 95 16.49 -12.60 -23.11
N GLU A 96 16.46 -11.32 -23.33
CA GLU A 96 16.95 -10.32 -22.38
C GLU A 96 16.20 -10.42 -21.05
N PRO A 97 16.85 -10.20 -19.90
CA PRO A 97 16.18 -10.20 -18.63
C PRO A 97 15.16 -9.07 -18.55
N LYS A 98 13.96 -9.37 -18.04
CA LYS A 98 12.89 -8.38 -17.86
C LYS A 98 13.33 -7.25 -16.95
N THR A 99 12.92 -6.04 -17.28
CA THR A 99 13.06 -4.85 -16.43
C THR A 99 12.13 -4.94 -15.22
N GLN A 100 12.42 -4.18 -14.16
CA GLN A 100 11.55 -4.13 -12.98
C GLN A 100 10.14 -3.59 -13.33
N ALA A 101 10.05 -2.66 -14.28
CA ALA A 101 8.77 -2.13 -14.76
C ALA A 101 7.91 -3.22 -15.42
N GLU A 102 8.51 -4.08 -16.27
CA GLU A 102 7.81 -5.21 -16.89
C GLU A 102 7.34 -6.23 -15.86
N ILE A 103 8.20 -6.55 -14.87
CA ILE A 103 7.86 -7.44 -13.76
C ILE A 103 6.66 -6.88 -12.98
N ASN A 104 6.65 -5.58 -12.69
CA ASN A 104 5.57 -4.91 -11.99
C ASN A 104 4.26 -4.96 -12.77
N ASP A 105 4.31 -4.72 -14.09
CA ASP A 105 3.11 -4.75 -14.93
C ASP A 105 2.50 -6.15 -15.03
N GLU A 106 3.33 -7.19 -15.17
CA GLU A 106 2.87 -8.57 -15.13
C GLU A 106 2.25 -8.94 -13.77
N TYR A 107 2.90 -8.51 -12.69
CA TYR A 107 2.40 -8.78 -11.34
C TYR A 107 1.07 -8.05 -11.08
N ARG A 108 0.98 -6.78 -11.49
CA ARG A 108 -0.28 -6.01 -11.44
C ARG A 108 -1.40 -6.73 -12.17
N LYS A 109 -1.19 -7.15 -13.43
CA LYS A 109 -2.17 -7.89 -14.24
C LYS A 109 -2.61 -9.19 -13.56
N LYS A 110 -1.67 -9.92 -12.95
CA LYS A 110 -1.98 -11.14 -12.18
C LYS A 110 -2.91 -10.83 -11.01
N LEU A 111 -2.66 -9.76 -10.25
CA LEU A 111 -3.50 -9.35 -9.13
C LEU A 111 -4.89 -8.90 -9.60
N GLU A 112 -4.96 -8.07 -10.66
CA GLU A 112 -6.21 -7.61 -11.25
C GLU A 112 -7.10 -8.78 -11.69
N ASN A 113 -6.51 -9.78 -12.34
CA ASN A 113 -7.23 -10.98 -12.77
C ASN A 113 -7.68 -11.86 -11.59
N LYS A 114 -6.84 -11.98 -10.56
CA LYS A 114 -7.13 -12.80 -9.39
C LYS A 114 -8.26 -12.23 -8.54
N TYR A 115 -8.22 -10.92 -8.29
CA TYR A 115 -9.16 -10.25 -7.38
C TYR A 115 -10.29 -9.51 -8.10
N LEU A 116 -10.22 -9.38 -9.43
CA LEU A 116 -11.16 -8.64 -10.27
C LEU A 116 -11.28 -7.16 -9.88
N VAL A 117 -10.20 -6.56 -9.44
CA VAL A 117 -10.02 -5.15 -9.14
C VAL A 117 -9.14 -4.49 -10.21
N LYS A 118 -9.14 -3.17 -10.31
CA LYS A 118 -8.20 -2.41 -11.11
C LYS A 118 -7.12 -1.81 -10.22
N ILE A 119 -5.85 -1.94 -10.62
CA ILE A 119 -4.71 -1.37 -9.87
C ILE A 119 -3.98 -0.37 -10.77
N VAL A 120 -3.78 0.85 -10.27
CA VAL A 120 -3.12 1.94 -10.99
C VAL A 120 -2.01 2.52 -10.12
N TYR A 121 -0.82 2.72 -10.66
CA TYR A 121 0.31 3.37 -9.99
C TYR A 121 1.06 4.36 -10.87
N LYS A 122 1.02 4.22 -12.17
CA LYS A 122 1.54 5.17 -13.15
C LYS A 122 0.39 5.61 -14.05
N ASP A 123 -0.06 6.84 -13.91
CA ASP A 123 -1.04 7.42 -14.81
C ASP A 123 -0.32 8.34 -15.79
N GLU A 124 -0.44 8.03 -17.10
CA GLU A 124 0.20 8.80 -18.17
C GLU A 124 -0.47 10.16 -18.39
N ASN A 125 -1.71 10.33 -17.92
CA ASN A 125 -2.53 11.50 -18.20
C ASN A 125 -2.37 12.67 -17.22
N GLY A 126 -1.32 12.67 -16.36
CA GLY A 126 -1.06 13.75 -15.40
C GLY A 126 -1.37 13.38 -13.96
N ASN A 127 -1.55 14.35 -13.08
CA ASN A 127 -1.91 14.12 -11.70
C ASN A 127 -3.38 13.71 -11.60
N TYR A 128 -3.64 12.60 -10.92
CA TYR A 128 -5.01 12.20 -10.60
C TYR A 128 -5.59 13.15 -9.54
N LEU A 129 -6.81 13.62 -9.76
CA LEU A 129 -7.55 14.47 -8.83
C LEU A 129 -8.62 13.64 -8.11
N ILE A 130 -8.41 13.35 -6.83
CA ILE A 130 -9.41 12.68 -6.01
C ILE A 130 -10.59 13.63 -5.80
N GLY A 131 -11.80 13.14 -6.07
CA GLY A 131 -12.97 13.99 -5.95
C GLY A 131 -13.00 15.17 -6.94
N GLY A 132 -12.05 15.22 -7.91
CA GLY A 132 -11.88 16.30 -8.86
C GLY A 132 -11.21 17.55 -8.29
N SER A 133 -10.71 17.53 -7.04
CA SER A 133 -10.13 18.70 -6.38
C SER A 133 -8.85 18.45 -5.60
N ILE A 134 -8.57 17.22 -5.18
CA ILE A 134 -7.39 16.89 -4.38
C ILE A 134 -6.33 16.28 -5.28
N ASN A 135 -5.16 16.93 -5.36
CA ASN A 135 -4.06 16.46 -6.17
C ASN A 135 -3.35 15.26 -5.55
N THR A 136 -2.74 14.48 -6.42
CA THR A 136 -1.86 13.38 -6.02
C THR A 136 -0.52 13.52 -6.72
N GLU A 137 0.53 13.05 -6.06
CA GLU A 137 1.86 12.94 -6.61
C GLU A 137 2.14 11.50 -7.02
N LYS A 138 2.64 11.29 -8.23
CA LYS A 138 2.87 9.95 -8.79
C LYS A 138 3.98 9.20 -8.07
N LEU A 139 3.81 7.88 -8.00
CA LEU A 139 4.86 6.96 -7.59
C LEU A 139 5.66 6.51 -8.83
N TYR A 140 6.96 6.82 -8.87
CA TYR A 140 7.83 6.55 -10.02
C TYR A 140 8.81 5.40 -9.81
N ASP A 141 9.25 5.15 -8.59
CA ASP A 141 10.25 4.13 -8.28
C ASP A 141 9.68 2.72 -8.46
N ASP A 142 10.25 1.95 -9.40
CA ASP A 142 9.77 0.62 -9.72
C ASP A 142 9.98 -0.40 -8.59
N ASN A 143 10.97 -0.22 -7.71
CA ASN A 143 11.16 -1.07 -6.54
C ASN A 143 10.10 -0.78 -5.46
N GLU A 144 9.80 0.50 -5.23
CA GLU A 144 8.70 0.90 -4.35
C GLU A 144 7.36 0.42 -4.91
N ILE A 145 7.10 0.54 -6.20
CA ILE A 145 5.90 0.00 -6.84
C ILE A 145 5.79 -1.51 -6.58
N ASN A 146 6.87 -2.27 -6.77
CA ASN A 146 6.88 -3.71 -6.50
C ASN A 146 6.55 -4.03 -5.04
N LYS A 147 7.15 -3.30 -4.10
CA LYS A 147 6.86 -3.41 -2.66
C LYS A 147 5.37 -3.23 -2.39
N TYR A 148 4.76 -2.15 -2.89
CA TYR A 148 3.36 -1.85 -2.63
C TYR A 148 2.39 -2.77 -3.38
N LEU A 149 2.74 -3.30 -4.54
CA LEU A 149 1.96 -4.38 -5.17
C LEU A 149 1.91 -5.64 -4.29
N LYS A 150 3.00 -5.98 -3.61
CA LYS A 150 3.03 -7.08 -2.62
C LYS A 150 2.17 -6.77 -1.39
N GLU A 151 2.19 -5.53 -0.92
CA GLU A 151 1.31 -5.07 0.17
C GLU A 151 -0.18 -5.18 -0.24
N VAL A 152 -0.53 -4.79 -1.47
CA VAL A 152 -1.89 -4.99 -2.00
C VAL A 152 -2.26 -6.47 -2.00
N GLU A 153 -1.38 -7.36 -2.52
CA GLU A 153 -1.67 -8.79 -2.50
C GLU A 153 -1.86 -9.31 -1.07
N SER A 154 -0.99 -8.91 -0.13
CA SER A 154 -1.07 -9.34 1.27
C SER A 154 -2.34 -8.86 1.96
N THR A 155 -2.84 -7.68 1.58
CA THR A 155 -4.10 -7.12 2.05
C THR A 155 -5.29 -7.86 1.47
N LEU A 156 -5.36 -7.98 0.14
CA LEU A 156 -6.54 -8.54 -0.53
C LEU A 156 -6.74 -10.05 -0.24
N LYS A 157 -5.65 -10.79 -0.01
CA LYS A 157 -5.74 -12.23 0.33
C LYS A 157 -6.40 -12.51 1.69
N LYS A 158 -6.57 -11.50 2.55
CA LYS A 158 -7.26 -11.64 3.84
C LYS A 158 -8.78 -11.64 3.72
N TYR A 159 -9.31 -11.31 2.55
CA TYR A 159 -10.73 -11.35 2.25
C TYR A 159 -11.13 -12.73 1.68
N PRO A 160 -12.39 -13.15 1.86
CA PRO A 160 -12.89 -14.40 1.29
C PRO A 160 -12.71 -14.47 -0.22
N ASN A 161 -12.56 -15.67 -0.75
CA ASN A 161 -12.53 -15.86 -2.19
C ASN A 161 -13.81 -15.33 -2.83
N GLY A 162 -13.66 -14.52 -3.88
CA GLY A 162 -14.80 -13.94 -4.58
C GLY A 162 -15.36 -12.67 -3.96
N PHE A 163 -14.79 -12.14 -2.86
CA PHE A 163 -15.29 -10.95 -2.17
C PHE A 163 -15.43 -9.74 -3.10
N PHE A 164 -14.36 -9.36 -3.79
CA PHE A 164 -14.36 -8.24 -4.75
C PHE A 164 -15.12 -8.59 -6.03
N LYS A 165 -15.13 -9.87 -6.41
CA LYS A 165 -15.94 -10.34 -7.54
C LYS A 165 -17.43 -10.14 -7.30
N GLU A 166 -17.92 -10.49 -6.11
CA GLU A 166 -19.34 -10.30 -5.76
C GLU A 166 -19.77 -8.84 -5.89
N MET A 167 -18.96 -7.90 -5.41
CA MET A 167 -19.24 -6.48 -5.55
C MET A 167 -19.24 -6.03 -7.02
N LYS A 168 -18.24 -6.46 -7.80
CA LYS A 168 -18.12 -6.15 -9.22
C LYS A 168 -19.31 -6.71 -10.02
N ASP A 169 -19.74 -7.93 -9.74
CA ASP A 169 -20.90 -8.57 -10.39
C ASP A 169 -22.20 -7.83 -10.07
N ASN A 170 -22.25 -7.10 -8.95
CA ASN A 170 -23.36 -6.22 -8.57
C ASN A 170 -23.12 -4.74 -8.97
N ASN A 171 -22.29 -4.49 -9.98
CA ASN A 171 -21.98 -3.17 -10.54
C ASN A 171 -21.30 -2.20 -9.56
N VAL A 172 -20.50 -2.71 -8.61
CA VAL A 172 -19.67 -1.89 -7.71
C VAL A 172 -18.22 -2.30 -7.87
N SER A 173 -17.58 -1.78 -8.92
CA SER A 173 -16.17 -2.06 -9.24
C SER A 173 -15.23 -1.28 -8.35
N LEU A 174 -14.05 -1.86 -8.07
CA LEU A 174 -12.99 -1.23 -7.29
C LEU A 174 -11.77 -0.90 -8.17
N ARG A 175 -11.28 0.33 -8.01
CA ARG A 175 -9.96 0.76 -8.46
C ARG A 175 -9.11 1.11 -7.26
N ILE A 176 -7.93 0.51 -7.14
CA ILE A 176 -6.91 0.84 -6.14
C ILE A 176 -5.86 1.70 -6.83
N TYR A 177 -5.68 2.92 -6.36
CA TYR A 177 -4.71 3.88 -6.89
C TYR A 177 -3.58 4.05 -5.88
N ILE A 178 -2.36 3.68 -6.27
CA ILE A 178 -1.15 3.79 -5.44
C ILE A 178 -0.39 5.03 -5.91
N VAL A 179 -0.25 6.02 -5.03
CA VAL A 179 0.42 7.29 -5.31
C VAL A 179 1.55 7.54 -4.31
N ASN A 180 2.49 8.42 -4.65
CA ASN A 180 3.52 8.83 -3.70
C ASN A 180 2.88 9.63 -2.55
N LYS A 181 2.09 10.66 -2.89
CA LYS A 181 1.50 11.58 -1.91
C LYS A 181 0.09 12.00 -2.32
N ILE A 182 -0.73 12.28 -1.32
CA ILE A 182 -2.04 12.92 -1.46
C ILE A 182 -1.94 14.29 -0.80
N ASP A 183 -2.35 15.37 -1.49
CA ASP A 183 -2.35 16.72 -0.92
C ASP A 183 -3.26 16.80 0.31
N GLY A 184 -2.93 17.72 1.23
CA GLY A 184 -3.67 17.85 2.50
C GLY A 184 -3.23 16.87 3.59
N GLY A 185 -2.14 16.09 3.37
CA GLY A 185 -1.59 15.19 4.39
C GLY A 185 -2.38 13.88 4.57
N HIS A 186 -3.27 13.56 3.65
CA HIS A 186 -4.05 12.32 3.71
C HIS A 186 -3.20 11.10 3.40
N SER A 187 -3.35 10.03 4.18
CA SER A 187 -2.72 8.72 3.90
C SER A 187 -3.53 7.88 2.91
N GLY A 188 -4.85 8.02 2.90
CA GLY A 188 -5.77 7.37 2.00
C GLY A 188 -7.02 8.19 1.77
N MET A 189 -7.75 7.89 0.70
CA MET A 189 -9.05 8.49 0.40
C MET A 189 -9.89 7.56 -0.49
N THR A 190 -11.18 7.50 -0.22
CA THR A 190 -12.16 6.81 -1.05
C THR A 190 -13.02 7.80 -1.81
N ASP A 191 -13.03 7.71 -3.14
CA ASP A 191 -13.92 8.46 -4.02
C ASP A 191 -15.10 7.59 -4.44
N GLY A 192 -16.24 7.82 -3.82
CA GLY A 192 -17.49 7.12 -4.07
C GLY A 192 -18.51 7.91 -4.90
N ARG A 193 -18.14 9.02 -5.55
CA ARG A 193 -19.05 9.81 -6.37
C ARG A 193 -19.65 9.02 -7.53
N ASN A 194 -18.82 8.21 -8.18
CA ASN A 194 -19.29 7.18 -9.09
C ASN A 194 -19.45 5.86 -8.35
N GLN A 195 -20.68 5.60 -7.88
CA GLN A 195 -20.97 4.43 -7.05
C GLN A 195 -20.81 3.09 -7.79
N SER A 196 -20.74 3.08 -9.11
CA SER A 196 -20.47 1.87 -9.90
C SER A 196 -18.97 1.63 -10.11
N ASN A 197 -18.12 2.63 -9.83
CA ASN A 197 -16.67 2.54 -9.99
C ASN A 197 -15.97 3.35 -8.90
N ILE A 198 -15.81 2.71 -7.75
CA ILE A 198 -15.21 3.31 -6.56
C ILE A 198 -13.69 3.33 -6.72
N THR A 199 -13.07 4.46 -6.40
CA THR A 199 -11.62 4.59 -6.37
C THR A 199 -11.13 4.75 -4.93
N VAL A 200 -10.24 3.85 -4.53
CA VAL A 200 -9.49 3.91 -3.28
C VAL A 200 -8.07 4.34 -3.60
N THR A 201 -7.63 5.46 -3.07
CA THR A 201 -6.29 6.01 -3.29
C THR A 201 -5.48 5.89 -2.01
N ILE A 202 -4.25 5.36 -2.11
CA ILE A 202 -3.33 5.22 -0.98
C ILE A 202 -2.03 5.95 -1.29
N GLY A 203 -1.65 6.88 -0.41
CA GLY A 203 -0.36 7.56 -0.43
C GLY A 203 0.71 6.70 0.25
N THR A 204 1.91 6.65 -0.34
CA THR A 204 3.02 5.82 0.15
C THR A 204 4.06 6.62 0.93
N ALA A 205 4.14 7.93 0.71
CA ALA A 205 5.11 8.79 1.36
C ALA A 205 4.84 8.92 2.86
N GLY A 206 5.87 8.58 3.66
CA GLY A 206 5.86 8.81 5.11
C GLY A 206 4.96 7.86 5.92
N THR A 207 4.42 6.80 5.32
CA THR A 207 3.59 5.84 6.03
C THR A 207 4.24 4.46 6.16
N ASN A 208 4.14 3.88 7.35
CA ASN A 208 4.38 2.45 7.60
C ASN A 208 3.05 1.68 7.71
N LEU A 209 1.94 2.33 7.43
CA LEU A 209 0.59 1.83 7.68
C LEU A 209 -0.18 1.56 6.38
N PHE A 210 0.51 1.21 5.27
CA PHE A 210 -0.12 1.00 3.97
C PHE A 210 -1.27 -0.01 4.05
N GLU A 211 -1.05 -1.17 4.66
CA GLU A 211 -2.07 -2.20 4.82
C GLU A 211 -3.25 -1.71 5.67
N TYR A 212 -2.97 -1.05 6.80
CA TYR A 212 -3.99 -0.47 7.67
C TYR A 212 -4.85 0.54 6.91
N THR A 213 -4.20 1.47 6.19
CA THR A 213 -4.87 2.50 5.39
C THR A 213 -5.69 1.86 4.27
N LEU A 214 -5.17 0.84 3.60
CA LEU A 214 -5.92 0.16 2.54
C LEU A 214 -7.17 -0.54 3.10
N HIS A 215 -7.11 -1.19 4.25
CA HIS A 215 -8.30 -1.76 4.90
C HIS A 215 -9.30 -0.68 5.33
N HIS A 216 -8.82 0.48 5.78
CA HIS A 216 -9.65 1.63 6.13
C HIS A 216 -10.47 2.10 4.91
N GLU A 217 -9.82 2.36 3.81
CA GLU A 217 -10.47 2.80 2.58
C GLU A 217 -11.36 1.71 1.97
N LEU A 218 -10.97 0.45 2.09
CA LEU A 218 -11.81 -0.67 1.67
C LEU A 218 -13.10 -0.78 2.51
N MET A 219 -13.09 -0.37 3.78
CA MET A 219 -14.33 -0.35 4.56
C MET A 219 -15.33 0.68 4.04
N HIS A 220 -14.88 1.85 3.61
CA HIS A 220 -15.74 2.81 2.92
C HIS A 220 -16.35 2.23 1.62
N TYR A 221 -15.54 1.50 0.84
CA TYR A 221 -16.02 0.79 -0.34
C TYR A 221 -17.07 -0.28 0.02
N ILE A 222 -16.85 -1.06 1.06
CA ILE A 222 -17.77 -2.06 1.60
C ILE A 222 -19.08 -1.40 2.02
N ASP A 223 -19.02 -0.29 2.73
CA ASP A 223 -20.21 0.45 3.19
C ASP A 223 -21.05 1.01 2.02
N ILE A 224 -20.38 1.47 0.95
CA ILE A 224 -21.06 1.89 -0.28
C ILE A 224 -21.82 0.72 -0.91
N TYR A 225 -21.16 -0.44 -1.05
CA TYR A 225 -21.79 -1.64 -1.60
C TYR A 225 -23.01 -2.09 -0.78
N MET A 226 -22.88 -2.16 0.55
CA MET A 226 -23.98 -2.58 1.42
C MET A 226 -25.19 -1.65 1.30
N ARG A 227 -24.98 -0.32 1.25
CA ARG A 227 -26.03 0.67 1.06
C ARG A 227 -26.68 0.63 -0.32
N GLN A 228 -25.93 0.26 -1.35
CA GLN A 228 -26.52 0.02 -2.68
C GLN A 228 -27.39 -1.24 -2.70
N LYS A 229 -26.94 -2.30 -2.04
CA LYS A 229 -27.68 -3.57 -1.94
C LYS A 229 -28.93 -3.43 -1.08
N ASP A 230 -28.89 -2.58 -0.05
CA ASP A 230 -30.00 -2.27 0.85
C ASP A 230 -30.11 -0.75 1.06
N PRO A 231 -30.87 -0.05 0.22
CA PRO A 231 -31.08 1.41 0.35
C PRO A 231 -31.74 1.84 1.67
N THR A 232 -32.34 0.91 2.43
CA THR A 232 -32.92 1.19 3.74
C THR A 232 -31.89 1.10 4.88
N LEU A 233 -30.67 0.65 4.60
CA LEU A 233 -29.61 0.52 5.58
C LEU A 233 -29.10 1.90 6.03
N ASN A 234 -29.53 2.32 7.21
CA ASN A 234 -29.12 3.58 7.83
C ASN A 234 -27.96 3.33 8.81
N LEU A 235 -26.72 3.30 8.27
CA LEU A 235 -25.51 3.08 9.08
C LEU A 235 -25.32 4.16 10.17
N ALA A 236 -25.73 5.40 9.92
CA ALA A 236 -25.60 6.49 10.89
C ALA A 236 -26.44 6.22 12.16
N GLU A 237 -27.73 5.89 12.00
CA GLU A 237 -28.59 5.59 13.13
C GLU A 237 -28.18 4.30 13.86
N ILE A 238 -27.74 3.28 13.09
CA ILE A 238 -27.25 2.03 13.68
C ILE A 238 -26.02 2.31 14.53
N MET A 239 -25.00 3.01 14.03
CA MET A 239 -23.77 3.31 14.78
C MET A 239 -24.07 4.21 15.99
N LYS A 240 -25.00 5.17 15.87
CA LYS A 240 -25.45 6.00 16.98
C LYS A 240 -25.97 5.17 18.15
N SER A 241 -26.71 4.09 17.89
CA SER A 241 -27.24 3.21 18.93
C SER A 241 -26.19 2.42 19.70
N TYR A 242 -24.96 2.34 19.17
CA TYR A 242 -23.82 1.69 19.81
C TYR A 242 -22.89 2.69 20.53
N ASN A 243 -23.18 3.98 20.48
CA ASN A 243 -22.39 5.02 21.14
C ASN A 243 -22.99 5.39 22.50
N PRO A 244 -22.21 6.08 23.38
CA PRO A 244 -22.72 6.57 24.65
C PRO A 244 -23.92 7.51 24.47
N GLU A 245 -24.81 7.50 25.43
CA GLU A 245 -25.95 8.45 25.44
C GLU A 245 -25.43 9.91 25.39
N GLY A 246 -26.05 10.73 24.54
CA GLY A 246 -25.64 12.13 24.34
C GLY A 246 -24.42 12.35 23.45
N PHE A 247 -23.70 11.29 23.02
CA PHE A 247 -22.58 11.45 22.11
C PHE A 247 -23.05 11.83 20.70
N SER A 248 -22.31 12.75 20.08
CA SER A 248 -22.46 13.11 18.65
C SER A 248 -21.12 13.08 17.95
N TYR A 249 -21.09 12.50 16.75
CA TYR A 249 -19.89 12.52 15.90
C TYR A 249 -19.45 13.96 15.58
N GLY A 250 -18.14 14.17 15.39
CA GLY A 250 -17.52 15.50 15.32
C GLY A 250 -17.13 16.07 16.68
N SER A 251 -17.40 15.34 17.77
CA SER A 251 -17.03 15.73 19.12
C SER A 251 -15.52 15.70 19.35
N ASN A 252 -15.03 16.69 20.12
CA ASN A 252 -13.64 16.70 20.64
C ASN A 252 -13.51 15.99 21.99
N ASP A 253 -14.61 15.48 22.55
CA ASP A 253 -14.60 14.76 23.83
C ASP A 253 -13.94 13.38 23.69
N SER A 254 -12.80 13.20 24.34
CA SER A 254 -12.02 11.95 24.33
C SER A 254 -12.33 11.01 25.50
N THR A 255 -13.36 11.30 26.29
CA THR A 255 -13.73 10.51 27.48
C THR A 255 -13.90 9.02 27.17
N TYR A 256 -14.41 8.71 26.00
CA TYR A 256 -14.71 7.35 25.55
C TYR A 256 -13.67 6.76 24.59
N ASP A 257 -12.55 7.44 24.37
CA ASP A 257 -11.46 6.89 23.56
C ASP A 257 -10.74 5.77 24.33
N TYR A 258 -10.32 4.75 23.60
CA TYR A 258 -9.60 3.65 24.21
C TYR A 258 -8.26 4.14 24.81
N ASN A 259 -8.02 3.69 26.04
CA ASN A 259 -6.72 3.66 26.69
C ASN A 259 -6.60 2.38 27.55
N PHE A 260 -5.40 2.04 28.02
CA PHE A 260 -5.19 0.79 28.75
C PHE A 260 -5.95 0.69 30.09
N SER A 261 -6.51 1.80 30.59
CA SER A 261 -7.25 1.85 31.87
C SER A 261 -8.76 1.66 31.68
N ASN A 262 -9.32 1.84 30.47
CA ASN A 262 -10.75 1.89 30.23
C ASN A 262 -11.31 0.91 29.17
N PRO A 263 -10.80 -0.33 29.00
CA PRO A 263 -11.24 -1.19 27.89
C PRO A 263 -12.73 -1.51 27.91
N ASN A 264 -13.38 -1.48 29.08
CA ASN A 264 -14.81 -1.79 29.21
C ASN A 264 -15.72 -0.60 28.90
N ASP A 265 -15.19 0.63 28.95
CA ASP A 265 -15.91 1.87 28.75
C ASP A 265 -15.43 2.62 27.49
N ALA A 266 -14.50 2.02 26.73
CA ALA A 266 -14.03 2.57 25.47
C ALA A 266 -15.02 2.28 24.34
N TYR A 267 -15.41 3.33 23.62
CA TYR A 267 -16.30 3.25 22.46
C TYR A 267 -15.57 3.55 21.14
N PHE A 268 -14.41 4.20 21.19
CA PHE A 268 -13.65 4.67 20.05
C PHE A 268 -12.19 4.25 20.18
N LEU A 269 -11.58 3.80 19.09
CA LEU A 269 -10.17 3.41 19.07
C LEU A 269 -9.24 4.62 18.99
N SER A 270 -9.73 5.76 18.50
CA SER A 270 -8.93 6.98 18.33
C SER A 270 -9.82 8.20 18.14
N TYR A 271 -9.19 9.39 18.22
CA TYR A 271 -9.81 10.66 17.83
C TYR A 271 -10.50 10.56 16.45
N TYR A 272 -9.86 9.89 15.48
CA TYR A 272 -10.38 9.80 14.13
C TYR A 272 -11.70 9.03 14.05
N SER A 273 -11.88 8.00 14.87
CA SER A 273 -13.15 7.28 15.02
C SER A 273 -14.32 8.18 15.43
N ARG A 274 -14.07 9.29 16.14
CA ARG A 274 -15.10 10.22 16.60
C ARG A 274 -15.57 11.21 15.53
N GLN A 275 -14.90 11.29 14.38
CA GLN A 275 -15.21 12.27 13.35
C GLN A 275 -16.53 11.97 12.62
N SER A 276 -16.79 10.73 12.29
CA SER A 276 -18.05 10.30 11.69
C SER A 276 -18.30 8.81 11.94
N TYR A 277 -19.52 8.37 11.73
CA TYR A 277 -19.85 6.93 11.81
C TYR A 277 -19.11 6.10 10.75
N LEU A 278 -18.76 6.69 9.61
CA LEU A 278 -17.98 6.01 8.57
C LEU A 278 -16.54 5.80 9.02
N GLU A 279 -15.94 6.84 9.63
CA GLU A 279 -14.58 6.75 10.16
C GLU A 279 -14.48 5.78 11.34
N ASP A 280 -15.48 5.78 12.23
CA ASP A 280 -15.56 4.82 13.35
C ASP A 280 -15.54 3.38 12.86
N ARG A 281 -16.31 3.08 11.81
CA ARG A 281 -16.35 1.76 11.19
C ARG A 281 -15.03 1.42 10.48
N ALA A 282 -14.47 2.37 9.75
CA ALA A 282 -13.25 2.15 8.97
C ALA A 282 -12.02 1.94 9.87
N VAL A 283 -11.87 2.74 10.94
CA VAL A 283 -10.81 2.56 11.94
C VAL A 283 -10.93 1.21 12.63
N LEU A 284 -12.14 0.86 13.09
CA LEU A 284 -12.36 -0.42 13.76
C LEU A 284 -12.09 -1.60 12.83
N PHE A 285 -12.56 -1.56 11.58
CA PHE A 285 -12.34 -2.64 10.62
C PHE A 285 -10.85 -2.80 10.29
N SER A 286 -10.12 -1.69 10.13
CA SER A 286 -8.66 -1.75 9.91
C SER A 286 -7.94 -2.41 11.07
N ASP A 287 -8.34 -2.09 12.30
CA ASP A 287 -7.80 -2.73 13.49
C ASP A 287 -8.12 -4.23 13.53
N MET A 288 -9.35 -4.64 13.23
CA MET A 288 -9.75 -6.05 13.13
C MET A 288 -8.92 -6.81 12.10
N MET A 289 -8.53 -6.17 11.00
CA MET A 289 -7.80 -6.77 9.88
C MET A 289 -6.29 -6.84 10.09
N THR A 290 -5.71 -5.89 10.81
CA THR A 290 -4.25 -5.74 10.93
C THR A 290 -3.68 -6.20 12.27
N ARG A 291 -4.45 -6.20 13.35
CA ARG A 291 -3.98 -6.65 14.66
C ARG A 291 -3.52 -8.10 14.64
N THR A 292 -2.41 -8.36 15.30
CA THR A 292 -1.84 -9.72 15.44
C THR A 292 -2.24 -10.40 16.74
N THR A 293 -2.62 -9.61 17.77
CA THR A 293 -3.01 -10.10 19.10
C THR A 293 -4.34 -9.51 19.53
N LYS A 294 -5.10 -10.28 20.32
CA LYS A 294 -6.36 -9.80 20.89
C LYS A 294 -6.09 -8.71 21.93
N ARG A 295 -6.79 -7.60 21.81
CA ARG A 295 -6.75 -6.48 22.78
C ARG A 295 -7.92 -6.58 23.76
N PRO A 296 -7.81 -6.00 24.98
CA PRO A 296 -8.87 -6.04 25.99
C PRO A 296 -10.20 -5.45 25.51
N TYR A 297 -10.18 -4.46 24.63
CA TYR A 297 -11.41 -3.89 24.05
C TYR A 297 -12.16 -4.85 23.10
N TYR A 298 -11.57 -5.99 22.73
CA TYR A 298 -12.26 -7.09 22.04
C TYR A 298 -12.83 -8.15 22.98
N ASN A 299 -12.72 -7.95 24.30
CA ASN A 299 -13.36 -8.87 25.25
C ASN A 299 -14.88 -8.79 25.09
N ASP A 300 -15.53 -9.92 25.31
CA ASP A 300 -16.97 -10.03 25.13
C ASP A 300 -17.73 -9.01 25.99
N GLY A 301 -18.67 -8.32 25.37
CA GLY A 301 -19.53 -7.34 26.02
C GLY A 301 -18.99 -5.91 26.07
N THR A 302 -17.71 -5.66 25.71
CA THR A 302 -17.19 -4.29 25.61
C THR A 302 -17.85 -3.53 24.44
N PRO A 303 -17.93 -2.18 24.50
CA PRO A 303 -18.56 -1.40 23.44
C PRO A 303 -17.91 -1.61 22.06
N ILE A 304 -16.58 -1.64 22.01
CA ILE A 304 -15.84 -1.89 20.75
C ILE A 304 -16.11 -3.31 20.22
N ASN A 305 -16.14 -4.33 21.10
CA ASN A 305 -16.50 -5.69 20.67
C ASN A 305 -17.91 -5.75 20.08
N LYS A 306 -18.87 -5.05 20.68
CA LYS A 306 -20.25 -4.96 20.14
C LYS A 306 -20.29 -4.34 18.75
N LYS A 307 -19.53 -3.25 18.52
CA LYS A 307 -19.39 -2.63 17.19
C LYS A 307 -18.69 -3.58 16.19
N ALA A 308 -17.68 -4.30 16.62
CA ALA A 308 -16.98 -5.28 15.78
C ALA A 308 -17.90 -6.45 15.38
N LYS A 309 -18.70 -6.96 16.31
CA LYS A 309 -19.73 -7.96 16.02
C LYS A 309 -20.79 -7.45 15.07
N LEU A 310 -21.24 -6.18 15.21
CA LEU A 310 -22.16 -5.54 14.28
C LEU A 310 -21.59 -5.54 12.85
N ILE A 311 -20.32 -5.13 12.66
CA ILE A 311 -19.68 -5.14 11.34
C ILE A 311 -19.63 -6.56 10.79
N ASN A 312 -19.23 -7.53 11.61
CA ASN A 312 -19.22 -8.93 11.23
C ASN A 312 -20.59 -9.44 10.76
N ASP A 313 -21.64 -9.19 11.54
CA ASP A 313 -23.01 -9.60 11.22
C ASP A 313 -23.50 -8.99 9.91
N GLN A 314 -23.11 -7.73 9.64
CA GLN A 314 -23.42 -7.07 8.38
C GLN A 314 -22.68 -7.72 7.20
N LEU A 315 -21.41 -8.06 7.36
CA LEU A 315 -20.65 -8.77 6.31
C LEU A 315 -21.28 -10.13 6.01
N HIS A 316 -21.68 -10.89 7.02
CA HIS A 316 -22.39 -12.16 6.83
C HIS A 316 -23.78 -11.99 6.19
N LYS A 317 -24.47 -10.90 6.48
CA LYS A 317 -25.78 -10.61 5.91
C LYS A 317 -25.73 -10.21 4.44
N TYR A 318 -24.77 -9.36 4.07
CA TYR A 318 -24.76 -8.70 2.76
C TYR A 318 -23.87 -9.39 1.73
N TYR A 319 -22.96 -10.28 2.15
CA TYR A 319 -22.02 -10.98 1.26
C TYR A 319 -22.29 -12.48 1.23
N ASN A 320 -22.58 -13.00 0.04
CA ASN A 320 -22.81 -14.43 -0.14
C ASN A 320 -21.52 -15.27 -0.05
N CYS A 321 -20.38 -14.64 -0.39
CA CYS A 321 -19.06 -15.30 -0.33
C CYS A 321 -18.49 -15.40 1.08
N VAL A 322 -19.06 -14.74 2.08
CA VAL A 322 -18.62 -14.86 3.47
C VAL A 322 -19.07 -16.20 4.05
N SER A 323 -18.12 -16.96 4.56
CA SER A 323 -18.37 -18.32 5.08
C SER A 323 -19.30 -18.30 6.29
N LYS A 324 -20.25 -19.23 6.32
CA LYS A 324 -21.11 -19.45 7.50
C LYS A 324 -20.54 -20.50 8.46
N SER A 325 -19.51 -21.21 8.05
CA SER A 325 -18.95 -22.35 8.80
C SER A 325 -17.50 -22.18 9.20
N ALA A 326 -16.76 -21.28 8.55
CA ALA A 326 -15.37 -20.96 8.88
C ALA A 326 -15.24 -19.50 9.28
N LYS A 327 -14.34 -19.21 10.21
CA LYS A 327 -14.04 -17.84 10.63
C LYS A 327 -13.27 -17.12 9.54
N GLU A 328 -13.71 -15.92 9.23
CA GLU A 328 -12.99 -14.98 8.37
C GLU A 328 -11.86 -14.28 9.14
N HIS A 329 -10.97 -13.62 8.39
CA HIS A 329 -9.80 -12.99 9.01
C HIS A 329 -10.17 -11.92 10.06
N TRP A 330 -11.21 -11.14 9.86
CA TRP A 330 -11.70 -10.12 10.79
C TRP A 330 -12.36 -10.69 12.06
N GLU A 331 -12.74 -11.96 12.06
CA GLU A 331 -13.41 -12.61 13.19
C GLU A 331 -12.44 -13.17 14.25
N ARG A 332 -11.13 -12.98 14.08
CA ARG A 332 -10.12 -13.62 14.91
C ARG A 332 -10.21 -13.27 16.39
N PHE A 333 -10.76 -12.11 16.71
CA PHE A 333 -10.77 -11.55 18.06
C PHE A 333 -12.17 -11.32 18.63
N ILE A 334 -13.21 -11.56 17.82
CA ILE A 334 -14.60 -11.35 18.22
C ILE A 334 -15.36 -12.65 18.41
#